data_4f858d98be14bfe70a4e2e17b2115763
#
_entry.id   4f858d98be14bfe70a4e2e17b2115763
#
_cell.length_a   1.000
_cell.length_b   1.000
_cell.length_c   1.000
_cell.angle_alpha   90.00
_cell.angle_beta   90.00
_cell.angle_gamma   90.00
#
_symmetry.space_group_name_H-M   'P 1'
#
loop_
_entity.id
_entity.type
_entity.pdbx_description
1 polymer ?
#
loop_
_entity_poly.entity_id
_entity_poly.type
_entity_poly.pdbx_seq_one_letter_code
_entity_poly.pdbx_strand_id
1 'polypeptide(L)'
;MVGMLARVYSAAVLGVEAFEVEIEVNAGVGGDPRMVLVGLPDTAVKESRDRVTTAISNSGFTWPKCRTTINLAPADVKKEGPSFDLPIALGLVALGERGLLDRMQDCCAVGELALTGEVRPVKGVLPVALEARRRGRELLVVPRANVREASMVEGIAVYGVRTLREAAEFLGGRCALEPLREDPDRFLESQSKADCDFAEVRGQHQVRRAVEVAVSGGHNLLLLGAPGSGKSMIARRIPTIIPPMSLEEAIETTKIHSICGLLNESEQAFVATRPFRAPHHTVSDAGLLGGSSTPSPGEVSLAHNGVLFLDELPEFRRSTLEVLRQPLEDGRVTITRAAGTMCFPAEFMLVAAMNPCPCGNYGSSQRECRCSVQQVTRYRDKISGPLLDRIDLHLEVPAVPYREMSSAESGEDSAAIRERVRSARGRQLARFQGEPRVRCNARMSPRLLRKHCGMDSGAQGLLEAAMNQIQFSARAHDRIVKVARTIADLAGTERIETEHVAEAVQYRSLDRRIWG
;
A
#
# COMPACT_ATOMS: atom_id res chain seq x y z
N MET A 1 -37.62 29.84 24.68
CA MET A 1 -36.23 29.30 24.72
C MET A 1 -35.81 29.06 23.26
N VAL A 2 -34.74 29.70 22.83
CA VAL A 2 -34.17 29.49 21.50
C VAL A 2 -33.57 28.09 21.49
N GLY A 3 -33.86 27.27 20.50
CA GLY A 3 -33.24 25.94 20.37
C GLY A 3 -31.72 26.06 20.38
N MET A 4 -31.05 25.23 21.15
CA MET A 4 -29.58 25.21 21.24
C MET A 4 -29.05 24.35 20.11
N LEU A 5 -28.18 24.93 19.25
CA LEU A 5 -27.49 24.24 18.16
C LEU A 5 -26.02 24.09 18.54
N ALA A 6 -25.50 22.85 18.51
CA ALA A 6 -24.10 22.54 18.62
C ALA A 6 -23.59 22.00 17.26
N ARG A 7 -22.37 22.38 16.88
CA ARG A 7 -21.69 21.88 15.68
C ARG A 7 -20.40 21.20 16.09
N VAL A 8 -20.17 20.02 15.53
CA VAL A 8 -18.96 19.23 15.72
C VAL A 8 -18.49 18.76 14.35
N TYR A 9 -17.18 18.77 14.15
CA TYR A 9 -16.62 18.26 12.91
C TYR A 9 -16.02 16.88 13.14
N SER A 10 -16.22 16.03 12.15
CA SER A 10 -15.67 14.69 12.05
C SER A 10 -15.26 14.44 10.61
N ALA A 11 -14.80 13.23 10.30
CA ALA A 11 -14.58 12.83 8.91
C ALA A 11 -14.96 11.38 8.69
N ALA A 12 -15.43 11.09 7.48
CA ALA A 12 -15.70 9.74 7.00
C ALA A 12 -14.68 9.33 5.96
N VAL A 13 -14.30 8.07 5.97
CA VAL A 13 -13.37 7.49 4.99
C VAL A 13 -14.13 7.00 3.77
N LEU A 14 -13.65 7.35 2.57
CA LEU A 14 -14.15 6.88 1.30
C LEU A 14 -12.98 6.42 0.41
N GLY A 15 -12.84 5.13 0.21
CA GLY A 15 -11.63 4.58 -0.42
C GLY A 15 -10.40 4.80 0.45
N VAL A 16 -9.38 5.48 -0.05
CA VAL A 16 -8.14 5.84 0.68
C VAL A 16 -8.13 7.29 1.17
N GLU A 17 -9.17 8.05 0.87
CA GLU A 17 -9.32 9.45 1.26
C GLU A 17 -10.41 9.59 2.33
N ALA A 18 -10.42 10.73 3.00
CA ALA A 18 -11.50 11.11 3.90
C ALA A 18 -12.17 12.40 3.43
N PHE A 19 -13.40 12.61 3.86
CA PHE A 19 -14.14 13.86 3.66
C PHE A 19 -14.73 14.32 4.98
N GLU A 20 -14.76 15.63 5.17
CA GLU A 20 -15.30 16.23 6.39
C GLU A 20 -16.81 15.96 6.52
N VAL A 21 -17.23 15.63 7.72
CA VAL A 21 -18.63 15.48 8.12
C VAL A 21 -18.94 16.50 9.21
N GLU A 22 -19.82 17.45 8.90
CA GLU A 22 -20.37 18.37 9.90
C GLU A 22 -21.54 17.70 10.62
N ILE A 23 -21.45 17.64 11.94
CA ILE A 23 -22.46 17.05 12.82
C ILE A 23 -23.17 18.19 13.54
N GLU A 24 -24.41 18.46 13.15
CA GLU A 24 -25.26 19.47 13.77
C GLU A 24 -26.20 18.79 14.76
N VAL A 25 -26.13 19.19 16.03
CA VAL A 25 -26.97 18.67 17.11
C VAL A 25 -27.90 19.76 17.56
N ASN A 26 -29.20 19.59 17.32
CA ASN A 26 -30.23 20.56 17.69
C ASN A 26 -31.18 19.97 18.77
N ALA A 27 -31.25 20.61 19.90
CA ALA A 27 -32.22 20.30 20.97
C ALA A 27 -33.49 21.13 20.76
N GLY A 28 -34.62 20.44 20.55
CA GLY A 28 -35.94 21.07 20.43
C GLY A 28 -36.44 21.62 21.76
N VAL A 29 -37.53 22.40 21.72
CA VAL A 29 -38.19 22.95 22.90
C VAL A 29 -39.35 22.03 23.28
N GLY A 30 -39.14 21.15 24.29
CA GLY A 30 -40.15 20.20 24.79
C GLY A 30 -40.31 18.95 23.90
N GLY A 31 -41.21 18.07 24.28
CA GLY A 31 -41.52 16.82 23.60
C GLY A 31 -40.90 15.59 24.24
N ASP A 32 -41.22 14.42 23.69
CA ASP A 32 -40.70 13.12 24.14
C ASP A 32 -39.16 13.06 23.89
N PRO A 33 -38.35 12.66 24.89
CA PRO A 33 -36.91 12.52 24.76
C PRO A 33 -36.56 11.47 23.70
N ARG A 34 -36.32 11.91 22.47
CA ARG A 34 -36.05 11.04 21.33
C ARG A 34 -34.92 11.60 20.46
N MET A 35 -33.94 10.75 20.15
CA MET A 35 -32.89 11.06 19.20
C MET A 35 -33.31 10.67 17.77
N VAL A 36 -33.14 11.59 16.83
CA VAL A 36 -33.40 11.39 15.40
C VAL A 36 -32.11 11.68 14.64
N LEU A 37 -31.62 10.70 13.90
CA LEU A 37 -30.43 10.81 13.04
C LEU A 37 -30.85 10.98 11.60
N VAL A 38 -30.32 12.01 10.91
CA VAL A 38 -30.53 12.29 9.48
C VAL A 38 -29.18 12.48 8.76
N GLY A 39 -29.16 12.40 7.43
CA GLY A 39 -27.94 12.56 6.64
C GLY A 39 -27.33 11.23 6.15
N LEU A 40 -28.17 10.27 5.73
CA LEU A 40 -27.77 8.95 5.20
C LEU A 40 -26.87 8.12 6.14
N PRO A 41 -27.23 7.95 7.44
CA PRO A 41 -26.53 7.05 8.33
C PRO A 41 -26.73 5.58 7.91
N ASP A 42 -25.67 4.76 7.96
CA ASP A 42 -25.78 3.31 7.83
C ASP A 42 -26.39 2.66 9.07
N THR A 43 -26.46 1.32 9.09
CA THR A 43 -26.99 0.58 10.25
C THR A 43 -26.14 0.80 11.50
N ALA A 44 -24.80 0.79 11.37
CA ALA A 44 -23.91 0.99 12.50
C ALA A 44 -24.03 2.38 13.12
N VAL A 45 -24.18 3.42 12.29
CA VAL A 45 -24.43 4.80 12.76
C VAL A 45 -25.83 4.95 13.37
N LYS A 46 -26.83 4.19 12.89
CA LYS A 46 -28.16 4.16 13.54
C LYS A 46 -28.13 3.51 14.92
N GLU A 47 -27.34 2.45 15.08
CA GLU A 47 -27.11 1.78 16.37
C GLU A 47 -26.31 2.64 17.35
N SER A 48 -25.56 3.65 16.88
CA SER A 48 -24.86 4.63 17.71
C SER A 48 -25.79 5.29 18.74
N ARG A 49 -27.08 5.43 18.42
CA ARG A 49 -28.06 6.03 19.34
C ARG A 49 -28.02 5.39 20.72
N ASP A 50 -28.09 4.07 20.79
CA ASP A 50 -28.20 3.34 22.06
C ASP A 50 -26.83 3.30 22.76
N ARG A 51 -25.72 3.19 22.02
CA ARG A 51 -24.36 3.29 22.57
C ARG A 51 -24.08 4.67 23.16
N VAL A 52 -24.32 5.73 22.39
CA VAL A 52 -24.07 7.12 22.78
C VAL A 52 -24.93 7.51 24.00
N THR A 53 -26.24 7.16 23.99
CA THR A 53 -27.13 7.47 25.12
C THR A 53 -26.63 6.84 26.42
N THR A 54 -26.25 5.56 26.35
CA THR A 54 -25.74 4.83 27.53
C THR A 54 -24.39 5.37 27.98
N ALA A 55 -23.47 5.64 27.04
CA ALA A 55 -22.14 6.17 27.32
C ALA A 55 -22.18 7.56 27.98
N ILE A 56 -23.07 8.46 27.54
CA ILE A 56 -23.28 9.79 28.12
C ILE A 56 -23.72 9.64 29.58
N SER A 57 -24.72 8.79 29.84
CA SER A 57 -25.24 8.56 31.18
C SER A 57 -24.18 7.96 32.13
N ASN A 58 -23.44 6.94 31.66
CA ASN A 58 -22.39 6.28 32.42
C ASN A 58 -21.15 7.18 32.63
N SER A 59 -20.94 8.16 31.76
CA SER A 59 -19.89 9.18 31.90
C SER A 59 -20.31 10.31 32.86
N GLY A 60 -21.53 10.28 33.43
CA GLY A 60 -22.02 11.26 34.41
C GLY A 60 -22.50 12.57 33.80
N PHE A 61 -22.80 12.59 32.51
CA PHE A 61 -23.44 13.73 31.84
C PHE A 61 -24.94 13.56 31.77
N THR A 62 -25.63 14.68 31.71
CA THR A 62 -27.10 14.68 31.67
C THR A 62 -27.60 14.57 30.24
N TRP A 63 -28.47 13.61 29.96
CA TRP A 63 -29.14 13.48 28.68
C TRP A 63 -30.14 14.62 28.45
N PRO A 64 -30.22 15.23 27.25
CA PRO A 64 -31.22 16.24 26.93
C PRO A 64 -32.66 15.70 27.07
N LYS A 65 -33.48 16.33 27.91
CA LYS A 65 -34.89 15.95 28.19
C LYS A 65 -35.87 16.49 27.13
N CYS A 66 -35.47 16.44 25.85
CA CYS A 66 -36.24 16.97 24.73
C CYS A 66 -35.95 16.16 23.46
N ARG A 67 -36.74 16.36 22.42
CA ARG A 67 -36.47 15.80 21.09
C ARG A 67 -35.17 16.40 20.53
N THR A 68 -34.20 15.57 20.26
CA THR A 68 -32.91 15.99 19.72
C THR A 68 -32.74 15.46 18.27
N THR A 69 -32.43 16.36 17.36
CA THR A 69 -32.18 16.00 15.95
C THR A 69 -30.69 16.17 15.66
N ILE A 70 -30.07 15.13 15.09
CA ILE A 70 -28.66 15.11 14.70
C ILE A 70 -28.61 14.98 13.18
N ASN A 71 -28.00 15.96 12.54
CA ASN A 71 -27.80 15.98 11.08
C ASN A 71 -26.33 15.73 10.78
N LEU A 72 -26.05 14.76 9.89
CA LEU A 72 -24.72 14.42 9.40
C LEU A 72 -24.56 14.95 7.96
N ALA A 73 -23.99 16.14 7.80
CA ALA A 73 -23.77 16.76 6.49
C ALA A 73 -22.40 16.38 5.90
N PRO A 74 -22.27 16.24 4.57
CA PRO A 74 -23.27 16.39 3.52
C PRO A 74 -24.24 15.20 3.43
N ALA A 75 -25.46 15.42 2.97
CA ALA A 75 -26.52 14.38 2.94
C ALA A 75 -26.43 13.45 1.70
N ASP A 76 -25.58 13.73 0.73
CA ASP A 76 -25.40 12.98 -0.51
C ASP A 76 -24.41 11.81 -0.39
N VAL A 77 -23.62 11.77 0.69
CA VAL A 77 -22.62 10.71 0.94
C VAL A 77 -23.05 9.88 2.14
N LYS A 78 -23.00 8.55 2.00
CA LYS A 78 -23.29 7.60 3.06
C LYS A 78 -22.22 7.64 4.14
N LYS A 79 -22.61 7.69 5.43
CA LYS A 79 -21.73 7.63 6.58
C LYS A 79 -21.74 6.21 7.14
N GLU A 80 -20.58 5.60 7.20
CA GLU A 80 -20.42 4.20 7.60
C GLU A 80 -19.54 4.07 8.85
N GLY A 81 -19.92 3.10 9.70
CA GLY A 81 -19.14 2.70 10.85
C GLY A 81 -19.38 3.51 12.14
N PRO A 82 -18.83 3.03 13.27
CA PRO A 82 -19.08 3.58 14.59
C PRO A 82 -18.19 4.80 14.95
N SER A 83 -17.35 5.28 14.05
CA SER A 83 -16.38 6.38 14.29
C SER A 83 -17.04 7.72 14.68
N PHE A 84 -18.35 7.85 14.45
CA PHE A 84 -19.12 9.04 14.78
C PHE A 84 -19.68 9.06 16.21
N ASP A 85 -19.55 7.97 16.98
CA ASP A 85 -20.10 7.90 18.35
C ASP A 85 -19.54 9.02 19.23
N LEU A 86 -18.21 9.20 19.24
CA LEU A 86 -17.56 10.24 20.06
C LEU A 86 -17.98 11.67 19.65
N PRO A 87 -17.92 12.09 18.38
CA PRO A 87 -18.34 13.44 18.01
C PRO A 87 -19.84 13.69 18.22
N ILE A 88 -20.70 12.69 17.99
CA ILE A 88 -22.12 12.80 18.32
C ILE A 88 -22.33 13.01 19.82
N ALA A 89 -21.64 12.23 20.68
CA ALA A 89 -21.72 12.37 22.12
C ALA A 89 -21.23 13.73 22.60
N LEU A 90 -20.11 14.22 22.05
CA LEU A 90 -19.58 15.55 22.38
C LEU A 90 -20.57 16.66 22.00
N GLY A 91 -21.22 16.56 20.85
CA GLY A 91 -22.25 17.51 20.41
C GLY A 91 -23.47 17.54 21.37
N LEU A 92 -23.88 16.36 21.86
CA LEU A 92 -24.98 16.25 22.84
C LEU A 92 -24.59 16.80 24.21
N VAL A 93 -23.38 16.52 24.69
CA VAL A 93 -22.85 17.05 25.96
C VAL A 93 -22.73 18.58 25.90
N ALA A 94 -22.31 19.13 24.76
CA ALA A 94 -22.16 20.57 24.57
C ALA A 94 -23.49 21.36 24.67
N LEU A 95 -24.63 20.73 24.44
CA LEU A 95 -25.93 21.36 24.67
C LEU A 95 -26.19 21.68 26.17
N GLY A 96 -25.61 20.88 27.08
CA GLY A 96 -25.68 21.10 28.53
C GLY A 96 -24.50 21.91 29.08
N GLU A 97 -23.36 21.89 28.41
CA GLU A 97 -22.10 22.48 28.87
C GLU A 97 -21.56 23.49 27.87
N ARG A 98 -21.97 24.75 28.00
CA ARG A 98 -21.65 25.83 27.01
C ARG A 98 -20.15 26.06 26.76
N GLY A 99 -19.27 25.76 27.73
CA GLY A 99 -17.82 25.92 27.57
C GLY A 99 -17.16 25.00 26.55
N LEU A 100 -17.86 23.95 26.06
CA LEU A 100 -17.35 23.08 25.00
C LEU A 100 -17.46 23.72 23.61
N LEU A 101 -18.46 24.56 23.37
CA LEU A 101 -18.82 25.05 22.05
C LEU A 101 -17.70 25.85 21.38
N ASP A 102 -16.93 26.60 22.16
CA ASP A 102 -15.91 27.52 21.62
C ASP A 102 -14.73 26.76 20.96
N ARG A 103 -14.30 25.64 21.55
CA ARG A 103 -13.19 24.83 21.01
C ARG A 103 -13.64 23.79 19.97
N MET A 104 -14.92 23.48 19.91
CA MET A 104 -15.44 22.48 18.96
C MET A 104 -15.42 22.97 17.50
N GLN A 105 -15.38 24.28 17.25
CA GLN A 105 -15.34 24.82 15.90
C GLN A 105 -14.02 24.50 15.18
N ASP A 106 -12.91 24.46 15.91
CA ASP A 106 -11.59 24.18 15.38
C ASP A 106 -11.17 22.71 15.58
N CYS A 107 -12.07 21.88 16.13
CA CYS A 107 -11.82 20.51 16.49
C CYS A 107 -12.49 19.54 15.51
N CYS A 108 -11.70 18.58 15.00
CA CYS A 108 -12.22 17.35 14.42
C CYS A 108 -12.14 16.23 15.46
N ALA A 109 -13.18 15.39 15.58
CA ALA A 109 -13.19 14.27 16.51
C ALA A 109 -13.66 12.99 15.85
N VAL A 110 -13.02 11.86 16.18
CA VAL A 110 -13.43 10.51 15.76
C VAL A 110 -13.21 9.51 16.89
N GLY A 111 -14.08 8.50 16.99
CA GLY A 111 -13.96 7.43 17.99
C GLY A 111 -15.24 6.64 18.14
N GLU A 112 -15.13 5.35 18.40
CA GLU A 112 -16.23 4.49 18.80
C GLU A 112 -16.39 4.57 20.33
N LEU A 113 -17.63 4.54 20.84
CA LEU A 113 -17.90 4.52 22.28
C LEU A 113 -18.35 3.14 22.75
N ALA A 114 -17.70 2.65 23.79
CA ALA A 114 -18.26 1.59 24.62
C ALA A 114 -19.40 2.13 25.49
N LEU A 115 -20.29 1.26 25.96
CA LEU A 115 -21.39 1.62 26.87
C LEU A 115 -20.90 2.26 28.19
N THR A 116 -19.65 1.94 28.57
CA THR A 116 -18.97 2.52 29.75
C THR A 116 -18.53 3.97 29.56
N GLY A 117 -18.56 4.49 28.33
CA GLY A 117 -17.98 5.77 27.95
C GLY A 117 -16.49 5.70 27.55
N GLU A 118 -15.91 4.51 27.49
CA GLU A 118 -14.55 4.30 26.97
C GLU A 118 -14.51 4.55 25.46
N VAL A 119 -13.45 5.21 24.98
CA VAL A 119 -13.24 5.49 23.55
C VAL A 119 -12.37 4.39 22.94
N ARG A 120 -12.95 3.66 21.99
CA ARG A 120 -12.33 2.53 21.29
C ARG A 120 -11.64 2.96 20.00
N PRO A 121 -10.58 2.23 19.59
CA PRO A 121 -9.87 2.52 18.35
C PRO A 121 -10.79 2.38 17.13
N VAL A 122 -10.51 3.22 16.11
CA VAL A 122 -11.20 3.23 14.83
C VAL A 122 -10.21 3.09 13.68
N LYS A 123 -10.72 2.69 12.51
CA LYS A 123 -9.91 2.54 11.28
C LYS A 123 -9.87 3.85 10.50
N GLY A 124 -8.78 4.06 9.74
CA GLY A 124 -8.69 5.17 8.81
C GLY A 124 -8.44 6.53 9.47
N VAL A 125 -7.74 6.56 10.61
CA VAL A 125 -7.49 7.82 11.32
C VAL A 125 -6.46 8.69 10.59
N LEU A 126 -5.49 8.12 9.88
CA LEU A 126 -4.54 8.90 9.09
C LEU A 126 -5.23 9.70 7.95
N PRO A 127 -6.09 9.11 7.10
CA PRO A 127 -6.90 9.89 6.16
C PRO A 127 -7.73 10.99 6.81
N VAL A 128 -8.32 10.70 7.99
CA VAL A 128 -9.08 11.70 8.76
C VAL A 128 -8.20 12.87 9.20
N ALA A 129 -7.00 12.60 9.73
CA ALA A 129 -6.05 13.63 10.15
C ALA A 129 -5.62 14.53 8.98
N LEU A 130 -5.36 13.93 7.81
CA LEU A 130 -5.01 14.66 6.59
C LEU A 130 -6.16 15.57 6.11
N GLU A 131 -7.40 15.08 6.14
CA GLU A 131 -8.57 15.88 5.78
C GLU A 131 -8.83 17.00 6.78
N ALA A 132 -8.74 16.73 8.09
CA ALA A 132 -8.90 17.74 9.13
C ALA A 132 -7.89 18.88 8.96
N ARG A 133 -6.61 18.55 8.70
CA ARG A 133 -5.58 19.56 8.37
C ARG A 133 -5.94 20.34 7.11
N ARG A 134 -6.37 19.66 6.05
CA ARG A 134 -6.75 20.30 4.77
C ARG A 134 -7.89 21.30 4.95
N ARG A 135 -8.80 21.02 5.90
CA ARG A 135 -9.92 21.92 6.27
C ARG A 135 -9.53 23.03 7.22
N GLY A 136 -8.26 23.08 7.64
CA GLY A 136 -7.78 24.10 8.56
C GLY A 136 -8.20 23.88 10.02
N ARG A 137 -8.51 22.63 10.41
CA ARG A 137 -8.78 22.31 11.80
C ARG A 137 -7.46 22.34 12.59
N GLU A 138 -7.49 22.97 13.76
CA GLU A 138 -6.32 23.10 14.63
C GLU A 138 -6.13 21.87 15.54
N LEU A 139 -7.24 21.25 15.92
CA LEU A 139 -7.30 20.16 16.90
C LEU A 139 -7.89 18.89 16.28
N LEU A 140 -7.27 17.75 16.57
CA LEU A 140 -7.82 16.43 16.27
C LEU A 140 -7.89 15.59 17.53
N VAL A 141 -9.10 15.18 17.92
CA VAL A 141 -9.34 14.30 19.07
C VAL A 141 -9.62 12.89 18.57
N VAL A 142 -8.76 11.94 18.98
CA VAL A 142 -8.80 10.54 18.52
C VAL A 142 -8.71 9.58 19.71
N PRO A 143 -9.09 8.31 19.54
CA PRO A 143 -8.81 7.29 20.55
C PRO A 143 -7.31 7.23 20.87
N ARG A 144 -6.96 6.98 22.12
CA ARG A 144 -5.54 6.90 22.56
C ARG A 144 -4.71 5.96 21.70
N ALA A 145 -5.28 4.83 21.28
CA ALA A 145 -4.64 3.84 20.43
C ALA A 145 -4.29 4.34 19.01
N ASN A 146 -4.99 5.37 18.51
CA ASN A 146 -4.76 5.91 17.16
C ASN A 146 -3.89 7.18 17.15
N VAL A 147 -3.46 7.67 18.31
CA VAL A 147 -2.73 8.95 18.40
C VAL A 147 -1.44 8.94 17.57
N ARG A 148 -0.65 7.86 17.66
CA ARG A 148 0.63 7.76 16.95
C ARG A 148 0.45 7.78 15.44
N GLU A 149 -0.58 7.12 14.93
CA GLU A 149 -0.96 7.13 13.51
C GLU A 149 -1.30 8.55 13.04
N ALA A 150 -2.12 9.25 13.79
CA ALA A 150 -2.56 10.61 13.46
C ALA A 150 -1.45 11.65 13.61
N SER A 151 -0.54 11.49 14.57
CA SER A 151 0.54 12.44 14.88
C SER A 151 1.62 12.53 13.80
N MET A 152 1.62 11.60 12.84
CA MET A 152 2.46 11.64 11.63
C MET A 152 2.03 12.76 10.66
N VAL A 153 0.89 13.41 10.87
CA VAL A 153 0.41 14.52 10.06
C VAL A 153 0.86 15.84 10.69
N GLU A 154 1.82 16.48 10.07
CA GLU A 154 2.27 17.81 10.50
C GLU A 154 1.19 18.88 10.31
N GLY A 155 1.18 19.91 11.15
CA GLY A 155 0.29 21.07 11.04
C GLY A 155 -1.09 20.91 11.66
N ILE A 156 -1.34 19.83 12.45
CA ILE A 156 -2.51 19.64 13.29
C ILE A 156 -2.09 19.11 14.67
N ALA A 157 -2.72 19.60 15.74
CA ALA A 157 -2.43 19.13 17.09
C ALA A 157 -3.32 17.91 17.42
N VAL A 158 -2.70 16.75 17.67
CA VAL A 158 -3.40 15.48 17.89
C VAL A 158 -3.46 15.14 19.37
N TYR A 159 -4.67 14.93 19.88
CA TYR A 159 -4.95 14.61 21.28
C TYR A 159 -5.61 13.24 21.42
N GLY A 160 -5.00 12.38 22.22
CA GLY A 160 -5.52 11.04 22.48
C GLY A 160 -6.36 10.99 23.74
N VAL A 161 -7.59 10.49 23.62
CA VAL A 161 -8.52 10.35 24.73
C VAL A 161 -8.87 8.89 24.98
N ARG A 162 -9.11 8.55 26.25
CA ARG A 162 -9.51 7.21 26.69
C ARG A 162 -11.00 7.10 26.97
N THR A 163 -11.64 8.22 27.35
CA THR A 163 -13.05 8.25 27.72
C THR A 163 -13.75 9.49 27.17
N LEU A 164 -15.08 9.42 27.03
CA LEU A 164 -15.92 10.55 26.69
C LEU A 164 -15.76 11.70 27.69
N ARG A 165 -15.63 11.38 28.98
CA ARG A 165 -15.42 12.37 30.03
C ARG A 165 -14.12 13.15 29.82
N GLU A 166 -13.00 12.44 29.58
CA GLU A 166 -11.70 13.06 29.33
C GLU A 166 -11.76 14.01 28.12
N ALA A 167 -12.41 13.56 27.02
CA ALA A 167 -12.59 14.39 25.81
C ALA A 167 -13.40 15.67 26.10
N ALA A 168 -14.52 15.55 26.85
CA ALA A 168 -15.36 16.67 27.20
C ALA A 168 -14.67 17.64 28.19
N GLU A 169 -13.94 17.14 29.16
CA GLU A 169 -13.17 17.97 30.12
C GLU A 169 -12.02 18.70 29.45
N PHE A 170 -11.32 18.04 28.50
CA PHE A 170 -10.28 18.67 27.69
C PHE A 170 -10.83 19.82 26.81
N LEU A 171 -11.88 19.55 26.04
CA LEU A 171 -12.52 20.56 25.20
C LEU A 171 -13.15 21.70 26.01
N GLY A 172 -13.68 21.39 27.20
CA GLY A 172 -14.20 22.38 28.15
C GLY A 172 -13.13 23.14 28.94
N GLY A 173 -11.83 22.89 28.70
CA GLY A 173 -10.73 23.57 29.38
C GLY A 173 -10.52 23.19 30.85
N ARG A 174 -11.16 22.10 31.30
CA ARG A 174 -11.05 21.59 32.69
C ARG A 174 -9.90 20.58 32.87
N CYS A 175 -9.42 20.00 31.79
CA CYS A 175 -8.27 19.09 31.76
C CYS A 175 -7.29 19.56 30.70
N ALA A 176 -6.00 19.53 30.99
CA ALA A 176 -4.95 19.77 30.03
C ALA A 176 -4.44 18.42 29.48
N LEU A 177 -4.46 18.26 28.16
CA LEU A 177 -3.80 17.18 27.47
C LEU A 177 -2.62 17.75 26.67
N GLU A 178 -1.53 17.01 26.59
CA GLU A 178 -0.42 17.35 25.72
C GLU A 178 -0.61 16.70 24.34
N PRO A 179 -0.44 17.46 23.23
CA PRO A 179 -0.52 16.88 21.92
C PRO A 179 0.68 15.99 21.66
N LEU A 180 0.45 14.79 21.14
CA LEU A 180 1.55 13.97 20.65
C LEU A 180 2.06 14.54 19.34
N ARG A 181 3.38 14.74 19.25
CA ARG A 181 4.09 15.11 18.03
C ARG A 181 5.16 14.08 17.78
N GLU A 182 5.03 13.33 16.70
CA GLU A 182 6.07 12.45 16.19
C GLU A 182 6.80 13.17 15.06
N ASP A 183 8.09 12.89 14.93
CA ASP A 183 8.88 13.34 13.79
C ASP A 183 8.89 12.21 12.75
N PRO A 184 8.18 12.37 11.60
CA PRO A 184 8.05 11.31 10.62
C PRO A 184 9.39 10.86 10.05
N ASP A 185 10.35 11.77 9.85
CA ASP A 185 11.64 11.45 9.26
C ASP A 185 12.48 10.60 10.23
N ARG A 186 12.52 10.96 11.51
CA ARG A 186 13.18 10.14 12.54
C ARG A 186 12.53 8.78 12.69
N PHE A 187 11.19 8.71 12.55
CA PHE A 187 10.48 7.45 12.63
C PHE A 187 10.86 6.53 11.46
N LEU A 188 10.90 7.06 10.23
CA LEU A 188 11.32 6.32 9.04
C LEU A 188 12.75 5.78 9.16
N GLU A 189 13.68 6.56 9.71
CA GLU A 189 15.06 6.13 9.96
C GLU A 189 15.16 5.02 11.00
N SER A 190 14.40 5.10 12.09
CA SER A 190 14.45 4.14 13.19
C SER A 190 13.94 2.74 12.83
N GLN A 191 13.01 2.63 11.89
CA GLN A 191 12.35 1.39 11.49
C GLN A 191 13.05 0.65 10.34
N SER A 192 14.22 1.09 9.90
CA SER A 192 14.93 0.52 8.74
C SER A 192 15.59 -0.85 9.01
N LYS A 193 15.39 -1.46 10.18
CA LYS A 193 15.97 -2.78 10.52
C LYS A 193 15.16 -3.88 9.83
N ALA A 194 15.82 -4.60 8.92
CA ALA A 194 15.28 -5.80 8.30
C ALA A 194 15.77 -7.05 9.02
N ASP A 195 14.90 -8.05 9.18
CA ASP A 195 15.23 -9.34 9.82
C ASP A 195 16.07 -10.28 8.94
N CYS A 196 16.39 -9.87 7.69
CA CYS A 196 17.15 -10.68 6.72
C CYS A 196 18.09 -9.80 5.90
N ASP A 197 19.16 -10.40 5.37
CA ASP A 197 20.17 -9.73 4.58
C ASP A 197 20.51 -10.50 3.30
N PHE A 198 20.89 -9.78 2.23
CA PHE A 198 21.33 -10.38 0.96
C PHE A 198 22.66 -11.14 1.10
N ALA A 199 23.46 -10.87 2.13
CA ALA A 199 24.65 -11.63 2.46
C ALA A 199 24.40 -13.13 2.69
N GLU A 200 23.15 -13.49 3.04
CA GLU A 200 22.76 -14.89 3.19
C GLU A 200 22.55 -15.60 1.83
N VAL A 201 22.47 -14.86 0.70
CA VAL A 201 22.39 -15.41 -0.66
C VAL A 201 23.81 -15.73 -1.13
N ARG A 202 24.21 -16.99 -0.97
CA ARG A 202 25.53 -17.49 -1.36
C ARG A 202 25.56 -17.86 -2.83
N GLY A 203 26.69 -17.60 -3.50
CA GLY A 203 26.80 -17.83 -4.93
C GLY A 203 25.82 -17.00 -5.75
N GLN A 204 25.26 -17.57 -6.80
CA GLN A 204 24.19 -17.01 -7.63
C GLN A 204 24.40 -15.54 -8.07
N HIS A 205 25.63 -15.17 -8.47
CA HIS A 205 25.99 -13.79 -8.83
C HIS A 205 25.10 -13.20 -9.94
N GLN A 206 24.73 -14.02 -10.95
CA GLN A 206 23.83 -13.58 -12.03
C GLN A 206 22.43 -13.25 -11.50
N VAL A 207 21.94 -14.03 -10.52
CA VAL A 207 20.63 -13.80 -9.89
C VAL A 207 20.66 -12.50 -9.08
N ARG A 208 21.72 -12.27 -8.29
CA ARG A 208 21.89 -11.02 -7.53
C ARG A 208 21.93 -9.81 -8.46
N ARG A 209 22.72 -9.90 -9.56
CA ARG A 209 22.80 -8.83 -10.56
C ARG A 209 21.44 -8.53 -11.19
N ALA A 210 20.71 -9.55 -11.62
CA ALA A 210 19.36 -9.36 -12.18
C ALA A 210 18.37 -8.75 -11.18
N VAL A 211 18.44 -9.15 -9.92
CA VAL A 211 17.60 -8.56 -8.85
C VAL A 211 18.00 -7.09 -8.59
N GLU A 212 19.30 -6.77 -8.58
CA GLU A 212 19.79 -5.39 -8.48
C GLU A 212 19.25 -4.52 -9.62
N VAL A 213 19.31 -5.01 -10.87
CA VAL A 213 18.74 -4.32 -12.04
C VAL A 213 17.23 -4.15 -11.90
N ALA A 214 16.52 -5.22 -11.54
CA ALA A 214 15.08 -5.18 -11.38
C ALA A 214 14.64 -4.15 -10.32
N VAL A 215 15.28 -4.15 -9.16
CA VAL A 215 15.01 -3.21 -8.07
C VAL A 215 15.37 -1.79 -8.46
N SER A 216 16.51 -1.58 -9.14
CA SER A 216 16.95 -0.25 -9.56
C SER A 216 15.97 0.41 -10.52
N GLY A 217 15.38 -0.36 -11.43
CA GLY A 217 14.40 0.15 -12.41
C GLY A 217 12.95 0.05 -11.99
N GLY A 218 12.64 -0.68 -10.91
CA GLY A 218 11.26 -1.03 -10.52
C GLY A 218 10.62 -2.02 -11.48
N HIS A 219 11.44 -2.91 -12.06
CA HIS A 219 11.01 -3.90 -13.04
C HIS A 219 10.40 -5.14 -12.40
N ASN A 220 9.38 -5.70 -13.03
CA ASN A 220 8.78 -6.95 -12.62
C ASN A 220 9.70 -8.14 -12.97
N LEU A 221 9.76 -9.13 -12.10
CA LEU A 221 10.71 -10.23 -12.14
C LEU A 221 10.03 -11.59 -12.08
N LEU A 222 10.41 -12.52 -12.97
CA LEU A 222 10.05 -13.93 -12.92
C LEU A 222 11.28 -14.76 -12.57
N LEU A 223 11.18 -15.53 -11.49
CA LEU A 223 12.19 -16.47 -11.03
C LEU A 223 11.78 -17.90 -11.43
N LEU A 224 12.53 -18.52 -12.32
CA LEU A 224 12.32 -19.88 -12.76
C LEU A 224 13.43 -20.78 -12.20
N GLY A 225 13.09 -21.90 -11.54
CA GLY A 225 14.11 -22.81 -11.03
C GLY A 225 13.52 -24.01 -10.31
N ALA A 226 14.35 -25.03 -10.09
CA ALA A 226 13.97 -26.23 -9.39
C ALA A 226 13.48 -25.95 -7.95
N PRO A 227 12.68 -26.83 -7.32
CA PRO A 227 12.38 -26.73 -5.91
C PRO A 227 13.66 -26.67 -5.07
N GLY A 228 13.71 -25.78 -4.06
CA GLY A 228 14.90 -25.60 -3.22
C GLY A 228 16.04 -24.76 -3.84
N SER A 229 15.87 -24.16 -5.02
CA SER A 229 16.88 -23.28 -5.62
C SER A 229 17.01 -21.90 -4.95
N GLY A 230 16.21 -21.59 -3.94
CA GLY A 230 16.31 -20.32 -3.19
C GLY A 230 15.40 -19.19 -3.66
N LYS A 231 14.47 -19.41 -4.63
CA LYS A 231 13.58 -18.38 -5.19
C LYS A 231 12.84 -17.55 -4.12
N SER A 232 12.16 -18.21 -3.20
CA SER A 232 11.39 -17.55 -2.13
C SER A 232 12.31 -16.86 -1.12
N MET A 233 13.54 -17.41 -0.89
CA MET A 233 14.56 -16.79 -0.05
C MET A 233 15.05 -15.47 -0.66
N ILE A 234 15.33 -15.44 -1.95
CA ILE A 234 15.73 -14.23 -2.69
C ILE A 234 14.60 -13.20 -2.66
N ALA A 235 13.35 -13.62 -2.99
CA ALA A 235 12.22 -12.71 -3.02
C ALA A 235 11.99 -11.98 -1.70
N ARG A 236 12.11 -12.68 -0.55
CA ARG A 236 11.96 -12.08 0.78
C ARG A 236 13.03 -11.04 1.12
N ARG A 237 14.20 -11.10 0.46
CA ARG A 237 15.29 -10.16 0.68
C ARG A 237 15.23 -8.93 -0.23
N ILE A 238 14.42 -8.95 -1.28
CA ILE A 238 14.26 -7.80 -2.19
C ILE A 238 13.91 -6.50 -1.45
N PRO A 239 12.98 -6.46 -0.47
CA PRO A 239 12.71 -5.22 0.26
C PRO A 239 13.93 -4.61 0.95
N THR A 240 14.94 -5.41 1.33
CA THR A 240 16.13 -4.92 2.02
C THR A 240 17.07 -4.08 1.16
N ILE A 241 16.97 -4.23 -0.17
CA ILE A 241 17.80 -3.50 -1.14
C ILE A 241 17.02 -2.41 -1.89
N ILE A 242 15.70 -2.32 -1.72
CA ILE A 242 14.92 -1.19 -2.22
C ILE A 242 15.23 0.02 -1.33
N PRO A 243 15.45 1.23 -1.89
CA PRO A 243 15.63 2.43 -1.10
C PRO A 243 14.45 2.67 -0.13
N PRO A 244 14.68 3.30 1.03
CA PRO A 244 13.61 3.69 1.95
C PRO A 244 12.50 4.45 1.24
N MET A 245 11.29 4.39 1.77
CA MET A 245 10.18 5.19 1.27
C MET A 245 10.41 6.68 1.57
N SER A 246 9.99 7.55 0.65
CA SER A 246 9.81 8.96 0.99
C SER A 246 8.63 9.12 1.97
N LEU A 247 8.54 10.26 2.65
CA LEU A 247 7.41 10.54 3.53
C LEU A 247 6.06 10.44 2.78
N GLU A 248 6.00 10.92 1.54
CA GLU A 248 4.81 10.81 0.69
C GLU A 248 4.44 9.34 0.42
N GLU A 249 5.42 8.52 0.00
CA GLU A 249 5.20 7.08 -0.23
C GLU A 249 4.74 6.37 1.06
N ALA A 250 5.32 6.71 2.19
CA ALA A 250 4.97 6.14 3.49
C ALA A 250 3.55 6.54 3.92
N ILE A 251 3.14 7.79 3.71
CA ILE A 251 1.78 8.27 3.97
C ILE A 251 0.78 7.54 3.07
N GLU A 252 1.03 7.45 1.75
CA GLU A 252 0.16 6.73 0.80
C GLU A 252 -0.02 5.26 1.19
N THR A 253 1.07 4.60 1.56
CA THR A 253 1.06 3.20 1.98
C THR A 253 0.31 3.04 3.31
N THR A 254 0.58 3.92 4.27
CA THR A 254 -0.06 3.88 5.59
C THR A 254 -1.56 4.12 5.50
N LYS A 255 -2.05 5.01 4.63
CA LYS A 255 -3.50 5.19 4.39
C LYS A 255 -4.18 3.86 4.05
N ILE A 256 -3.59 3.07 3.15
CA ILE A 256 -4.16 1.77 2.73
C ILE A 256 -4.21 0.80 3.92
N HIS A 257 -3.14 0.73 4.71
CA HIS A 257 -3.07 -0.14 5.88
C HIS A 257 -4.02 0.32 7.00
N SER A 258 -4.16 1.64 7.20
CA SER A 258 -5.05 2.27 8.17
C SER A 258 -6.52 1.91 7.93
N ILE A 259 -7.02 2.07 6.70
CA ILE A 259 -8.42 1.74 6.36
C ILE A 259 -8.72 0.24 6.47
N CYS A 260 -7.71 -0.62 6.32
CA CYS A 260 -7.84 -2.06 6.56
C CYS A 260 -7.79 -2.42 8.06
N GLY A 261 -7.39 -1.50 8.94
CA GLY A 261 -7.19 -1.74 10.36
C GLY A 261 -6.01 -2.67 10.64
N LEU A 262 -4.95 -2.56 9.84
CA LEU A 262 -3.71 -3.36 9.96
C LEU A 262 -2.62 -2.65 10.78
N LEU A 263 -2.88 -1.43 11.26
CA LEU A 263 -1.96 -0.68 12.11
C LEU A 263 -2.20 -1.06 13.58
N ASN A 264 -1.11 -1.30 14.32
CA ASN A 264 -1.13 -1.64 15.73
C ASN A 264 -0.44 -0.55 16.55
N GLU A 265 -1.02 -0.19 17.69
CA GLU A 265 -0.51 0.87 18.59
C GLU A 265 0.95 0.59 19.05
N SER A 266 1.30 -0.68 19.28
CA SER A 266 2.57 -1.09 19.90
C SER A 266 3.71 -1.31 18.89
N GLU A 267 3.41 -1.71 17.65
CA GLU A 267 4.42 -2.18 16.71
C GLU A 267 4.47 -1.44 15.38
N GLN A 268 3.33 -1.01 14.83
CA GLN A 268 3.23 -0.38 13.52
C GLN A 268 2.14 0.70 13.48
N ALA A 269 2.36 1.83 14.11
CA ALA A 269 1.48 2.98 13.98
C ALA A 269 1.58 3.66 12.59
N PHE A 270 2.67 3.38 11.86
CA PHE A 270 2.97 3.95 10.55
C PHE A 270 3.81 2.95 9.74
N VAL A 271 3.54 2.80 8.44
CA VAL A 271 4.27 1.87 7.57
C VAL A 271 5.54 2.53 7.09
N ALA A 272 6.64 2.31 7.80
CA ALA A 272 7.96 2.86 7.49
C ALA A 272 8.78 2.00 6.53
N THR A 273 8.51 0.68 6.49
CA THR A 273 9.21 -0.27 5.62
C THR A 273 8.36 -0.62 4.42
N ARG A 274 9.00 -0.87 3.28
CA ARG A 274 8.30 -1.29 2.05
C ARG A 274 7.56 -2.60 2.27
N PRO A 275 6.23 -2.65 2.01
CA PRO A 275 5.45 -3.86 2.23
C PRO A 275 5.96 -5.04 1.39
N PHE A 276 5.96 -6.23 1.97
CA PHE A 276 6.16 -7.49 1.27
C PHE A 276 4.91 -8.35 1.45
N ARG A 277 4.14 -8.51 0.36
CA ARG A 277 2.91 -9.31 0.38
C ARG A 277 3.10 -10.59 -0.40
N ALA A 278 2.79 -11.71 0.20
CA ALA A 278 2.95 -13.05 -0.40
C ALA A 278 1.66 -13.86 -0.23
N PRO A 279 0.60 -13.54 -1.00
CA PRO A 279 -0.65 -14.28 -0.90
C PRO A 279 -0.46 -15.73 -1.36
N HIS A 280 -1.15 -16.63 -0.69
CA HIS A 280 -1.18 -18.04 -1.08
C HIS A 280 -1.90 -18.21 -2.43
N HIS A 281 -1.53 -19.21 -3.23
CA HIS A 281 -2.11 -19.44 -4.57
C HIS A 281 -3.63 -19.74 -4.56
N THR A 282 -4.20 -20.07 -3.39
CA THR A 282 -5.66 -20.26 -3.21
C THR A 282 -6.44 -18.95 -3.01
N VAL A 283 -5.77 -17.80 -2.99
CA VAL A 283 -6.42 -16.50 -2.83
C VAL A 283 -7.50 -16.31 -3.91
N SER A 284 -8.64 -15.74 -3.50
CA SER A 284 -9.70 -15.38 -4.45
C SER A 284 -9.38 -14.07 -5.19
N ASP A 285 -10.05 -13.83 -6.32
CA ASP A 285 -9.91 -12.57 -7.08
C ASP A 285 -10.22 -11.36 -6.19
N ALA A 286 -11.23 -11.47 -5.31
CA ALA A 286 -11.58 -10.45 -4.33
C ALA A 286 -10.52 -10.29 -3.22
N GLY A 287 -9.87 -11.36 -2.80
CA GLY A 287 -8.76 -11.29 -1.85
C GLY A 287 -7.53 -10.61 -2.45
N LEU A 288 -7.26 -10.86 -3.72
CA LEU A 288 -6.12 -10.31 -4.43
C LEU A 288 -6.31 -8.83 -4.79
N LEU A 289 -7.40 -8.48 -5.46
CA LEU A 289 -7.68 -7.09 -5.89
C LEU A 289 -8.38 -6.26 -4.82
N GLY A 290 -9.12 -6.91 -3.96
CA GLY A 290 -10.04 -6.26 -3.06
C GLY A 290 -11.49 -6.33 -3.55
N GLY A 291 -12.37 -5.86 -2.71
CA GLY A 291 -13.80 -5.86 -2.97
C GLY A 291 -14.53 -6.98 -2.23
N SER A 292 -15.41 -6.55 -1.36
CA SER A 292 -16.45 -7.33 -0.71
C SER A 292 -17.79 -6.63 -1.02
N SER A 293 -18.80 -6.80 -0.19
CA SER A 293 -20.03 -5.98 -0.25
C SER A 293 -19.73 -4.48 -0.14
N THR A 294 -18.76 -4.11 0.71
CA THR A 294 -18.17 -2.77 0.76
C THR A 294 -16.79 -2.83 0.11
N PRO A 295 -16.49 -1.99 -0.91
CA PRO A 295 -15.20 -1.98 -1.57
C PRO A 295 -14.05 -1.75 -0.58
N SER A 296 -13.15 -2.71 -0.47
CA SER A 296 -11.96 -2.67 0.38
C SER A 296 -10.72 -3.06 -0.41
N PRO A 297 -9.52 -2.54 -0.08
CA PRO A 297 -8.29 -2.91 -0.77
C PRO A 297 -7.93 -4.38 -0.54
N GLY A 298 -7.34 -5.01 -1.57
CA GLY A 298 -6.79 -6.37 -1.50
C GLY A 298 -5.26 -6.40 -1.39
N GLU A 299 -4.68 -7.60 -1.51
CA GLU A 299 -3.23 -7.82 -1.40
C GLU A 299 -2.40 -6.95 -2.36
N VAL A 300 -2.93 -6.68 -3.55
CA VAL A 300 -2.30 -5.83 -4.57
C VAL A 300 -2.13 -4.39 -4.08
N SER A 301 -3.16 -3.84 -3.43
CA SER A 301 -3.09 -2.51 -2.84
C SER A 301 -2.30 -2.49 -1.54
N LEU A 302 -2.35 -3.56 -0.74
CA LEU A 302 -1.51 -3.71 0.46
C LEU A 302 -0.01 -3.83 0.13
N ALA A 303 0.33 -4.22 -1.11
CA ALA A 303 1.71 -4.24 -1.62
C ALA A 303 2.16 -2.89 -2.20
N HIS A 304 1.34 -1.85 -2.14
CA HIS A 304 1.65 -0.52 -2.69
C HIS A 304 2.99 0.00 -2.18
N ASN A 305 3.81 0.57 -3.06
CA ASN A 305 5.20 1.00 -2.83
C ASN A 305 6.16 -0.11 -2.33
N GLY A 306 5.76 -1.37 -2.47
CA GLY A 306 6.51 -2.54 -2.02
C GLY A 306 6.59 -3.66 -3.05
N VAL A 307 6.54 -4.89 -2.57
CA VAL A 307 6.70 -6.12 -3.37
C VAL A 307 5.46 -7.00 -3.21
N LEU A 308 4.89 -7.41 -4.34
CA LEU A 308 3.93 -8.50 -4.41
C LEU A 308 4.66 -9.75 -4.89
N PHE A 309 4.79 -10.74 -4.02
CA PHE A 309 5.43 -12.02 -4.33
C PHE A 309 4.39 -13.10 -4.59
N LEU A 310 4.41 -13.68 -5.77
CA LEU A 310 3.55 -14.80 -6.16
C LEU A 310 4.41 -16.06 -6.32
N ASP A 311 4.44 -16.89 -5.29
CA ASP A 311 5.10 -18.19 -5.36
C ASP A 311 4.24 -19.22 -6.08
N GLU A 312 4.85 -20.19 -6.74
CA GLU A 312 4.15 -21.21 -7.50
C GLU A 312 3.13 -20.62 -8.51
N LEU A 313 3.55 -19.61 -9.28
CA LEU A 313 2.71 -18.83 -10.19
C LEU A 313 1.70 -19.67 -11.01
N PRO A 314 2.05 -20.83 -11.62
CA PRO A 314 1.10 -21.66 -12.38
C PRO A 314 0.04 -22.36 -11.53
N GLU A 315 0.12 -22.32 -10.18
CA GLU A 315 -0.89 -22.92 -9.31
C GLU A 315 -2.03 -21.96 -8.97
N PHE A 316 -1.85 -20.68 -9.23
CA PHE A 316 -2.94 -19.71 -9.16
C PHE A 316 -4.00 -20.00 -10.23
N ARG A 317 -5.27 -19.67 -9.92
CA ARG A 317 -6.32 -19.72 -10.92
C ARG A 317 -6.03 -18.72 -12.04
N ARG A 318 -6.30 -19.14 -13.28
CA ARG A 318 -6.05 -18.28 -14.46
C ARG A 318 -6.81 -16.96 -14.36
N SER A 319 -8.07 -16.95 -13.90
CA SER A 319 -8.84 -15.75 -13.65
C SER A 319 -8.12 -14.79 -12.70
N THR A 320 -7.58 -15.31 -11.60
CA THR A 320 -6.86 -14.55 -10.58
C THR A 320 -5.56 -13.93 -11.12
N LEU A 321 -4.88 -14.59 -12.05
CA LEU A 321 -3.70 -14.02 -12.71
C LEU A 321 -4.07 -12.93 -13.74
N GLU A 322 -5.18 -13.11 -14.47
CA GLU A 322 -5.61 -12.13 -15.48
C GLU A 322 -6.02 -10.79 -14.89
N VAL A 323 -6.58 -10.77 -13.68
CA VAL A 323 -6.97 -9.51 -13.03
C VAL A 323 -5.79 -8.64 -12.60
N LEU A 324 -4.56 -9.19 -12.51
CA LEU A 324 -3.33 -8.43 -12.25
C LEU A 324 -2.91 -7.53 -13.42
N ARG A 325 -3.44 -7.76 -14.63
CA ARG A 325 -3.01 -7.03 -15.83
C ARG A 325 -3.25 -5.53 -15.72
N GLN A 326 -4.40 -5.14 -15.17
CA GLN A 326 -4.74 -3.73 -14.98
C GLN A 326 -3.84 -3.04 -13.95
N PRO A 327 -3.68 -3.53 -12.71
CA PRO A 327 -2.81 -2.85 -11.75
C PRO A 327 -1.34 -2.80 -12.17
N LEU A 328 -0.84 -3.79 -12.92
CA LEU A 328 0.53 -3.76 -13.45
C LEU A 328 0.74 -2.64 -14.50
N GLU A 329 -0.30 -2.26 -15.25
CA GLU A 329 -0.24 -1.16 -16.23
C GLU A 329 -0.55 0.19 -15.59
N ASP A 330 -1.68 0.26 -14.88
CA ASP A 330 -2.26 1.52 -14.42
C ASP A 330 -1.71 1.98 -13.05
N GLY A 331 -1.08 1.08 -12.29
CA GLY A 331 -0.63 1.35 -10.90
C GLY A 331 -1.77 1.56 -9.92
N ARG A 332 -2.98 1.12 -10.26
CA ARG A 332 -4.19 1.27 -9.44
C ARG A 332 -5.20 0.17 -9.71
N VAL A 333 -6.06 -0.08 -8.75
CA VAL A 333 -7.20 -1.00 -8.86
C VAL A 333 -8.49 -0.20 -8.75
N THR A 334 -9.38 -0.38 -9.71
CA THR A 334 -10.73 0.20 -9.66
C THR A 334 -11.74 -0.88 -9.34
N ILE A 335 -12.47 -0.72 -8.25
CA ILE A 335 -13.51 -1.65 -7.79
C ILE A 335 -14.86 -0.99 -7.93
N THR A 336 -15.71 -1.53 -8.80
CA THR A 336 -17.09 -1.07 -8.98
C THR A 336 -18.03 -2.07 -8.33
N ARG A 337 -18.90 -1.60 -7.44
CA ARG A 337 -19.97 -2.35 -6.76
C ARG A 337 -21.24 -1.52 -6.72
N ALA A 338 -22.34 -2.11 -6.26
CA ALA A 338 -23.60 -1.38 -6.09
C ALA A 338 -23.47 -0.18 -5.14
N ALA A 339 -22.55 -0.24 -4.18
CA ALA A 339 -22.25 0.84 -3.25
C ALA A 339 -21.42 1.99 -3.86
N GLY A 340 -20.89 1.83 -5.08
CA GLY A 340 -20.09 2.84 -5.78
C GLY A 340 -18.83 2.31 -6.43
N THR A 341 -18.07 3.22 -7.04
CA THR A 341 -16.76 2.93 -7.63
C THR A 341 -15.68 3.54 -6.76
N MET A 342 -14.72 2.73 -6.34
CA MET A 342 -13.55 3.15 -5.57
C MET A 342 -12.27 2.79 -6.29
N CYS A 343 -11.27 3.67 -6.18
CA CYS A 343 -9.96 3.49 -6.77
C CYS A 343 -8.92 3.40 -5.64
N PHE A 344 -8.12 2.33 -5.65
CA PHE A 344 -7.06 2.10 -4.69
C PHE A 344 -5.70 2.14 -5.39
N PRO A 345 -4.69 2.82 -4.84
CA PRO A 345 -3.32 2.76 -5.33
C PRO A 345 -2.78 1.32 -5.30
N ALA A 346 -1.98 0.96 -6.30
CA ALA A 346 -1.42 -0.38 -6.47
C ALA A 346 -0.11 -0.34 -7.27
N GLU A 347 0.78 0.56 -6.91
CA GLU A 347 2.12 0.62 -7.47
C GLU A 347 3.04 -0.32 -6.69
N PHE A 348 3.28 -1.49 -7.22
CA PHE A 348 4.13 -2.52 -6.61
C PHE A 348 5.10 -3.09 -7.64
N MET A 349 6.16 -3.72 -7.16
CA MET A 349 7.04 -4.58 -7.94
C MET A 349 6.51 -6.02 -7.86
N LEU A 350 6.13 -6.59 -9.01
CA LEU A 350 5.76 -8.00 -9.06
C LEU A 350 7.03 -8.86 -9.08
N VAL A 351 7.12 -9.76 -8.14
CA VAL A 351 8.09 -10.86 -8.14
C VAL A 351 7.32 -12.17 -8.19
N ALA A 352 7.49 -12.90 -9.27
CA ALA A 352 6.83 -14.19 -9.44
C ALA A 352 7.86 -15.32 -9.40
N ALA A 353 7.48 -16.46 -8.84
CA ALA A 353 8.33 -17.65 -8.85
C ALA A 353 7.57 -18.85 -9.40
N MET A 354 8.25 -19.68 -10.18
CA MET A 354 7.70 -20.92 -10.70
C MET A 354 8.75 -22.01 -10.85
N ASN A 355 8.29 -23.24 -10.89
CA ASN A 355 9.12 -24.38 -11.27
C ASN A 355 9.12 -24.55 -12.80
N PRO A 356 10.12 -25.22 -13.40
CA PRO A 356 10.19 -25.41 -14.85
C PRO A 356 9.14 -26.40 -15.39
N CYS A 357 8.57 -27.24 -14.52
CA CYS A 357 7.51 -28.22 -14.82
C CYS A 357 6.82 -28.64 -13.52
N PRO A 358 5.72 -29.43 -13.57
CA PRO A 358 5.03 -29.89 -12.36
C PRO A 358 5.90 -30.67 -11.37
N CYS A 359 6.85 -31.50 -11.82
CA CYS A 359 7.78 -32.20 -10.92
C CYS A 359 9.01 -31.35 -10.53
N GLY A 360 9.20 -30.20 -11.15
CA GLY A 360 10.30 -29.25 -10.86
C GLY A 360 11.66 -29.60 -11.45
N ASN A 361 11.82 -30.73 -12.16
CA ASN A 361 13.14 -31.24 -12.60
C ASN A 361 13.42 -31.09 -14.10
N TYR A 362 12.55 -30.40 -14.86
CA TYR A 362 12.80 -30.22 -16.30
C TYR A 362 14.05 -29.38 -16.54
N GLY A 363 15.00 -29.92 -17.29
CA GLY A 363 16.31 -29.29 -17.53
C GLY A 363 17.32 -29.42 -16.37
N SER A 364 16.98 -30.13 -15.29
CA SER A 364 17.89 -30.34 -14.16
C SER A 364 19.00 -31.36 -14.53
N SER A 365 20.24 -31.06 -14.16
CA SER A 365 21.37 -32.00 -14.22
C SER A 365 21.43 -32.97 -13.03
N GLN A 366 20.65 -32.72 -11.97
CA GLN A 366 20.72 -33.49 -10.72
C GLN A 366 19.64 -34.58 -10.63
N ARG A 367 18.48 -34.35 -11.23
CA ARG A 367 17.32 -35.26 -11.18
C ARG A 367 16.62 -35.31 -12.52
N GLU A 368 16.25 -36.52 -12.94
CA GLU A 368 15.52 -36.73 -14.20
C GLU A 368 14.06 -36.21 -14.09
N CYS A 369 13.62 -35.52 -15.13
CA CYS A 369 12.23 -35.06 -15.24
C CYS A 369 11.30 -36.22 -15.60
N ARG A 370 10.21 -36.39 -14.85
CA ARG A 370 9.20 -37.42 -15.08
C ARG A 370 7.97 -36.91 -15.83
N CYS A 371 7.93 -35.66 -16.21
CA CYS A 371 6.80 -35.07 -16.90
C CYS A 371 6.86 -35.33 -18.40
N SER A 372 5.73 -35.69 -19.01
CA SER A 372 5.61 -35.68 -20.46
C SER A 372 5.69 -34.24 -21.02
N VAL A 373 6.06 -34.10 -22.29
CA VAL A 373 6.10 -32.80 -22.97
C VAL A 373 4.75 -32.07 -22.84
N GLN A 374 3.64 -32.79 -23.01
CA GLN A 374 2.30 -32.24 -22.88
C GLN A 374 2.01 -31.70 -21.46
N GLN A 375 2.49 -32.40 -20.41
CA GLN A 375 2.33 -31.92 -19.04
C GLN A 375 3.14 -30.63 -18.79
N VAL A 376 4.36 -30.56 -19.32
CA VAL A 376 5.20 -29.35 -19.22
C VAL A 376 4.53 -28.17 -19.92
N THR A 377 4.08 -28.37 -21.17
CA THR A 377 3.39 -27.32 -21.95
C THR A 377 2.11 -26.86 -21.23
N ARG A 378 1.23 -27.79 -20.82
CA ARG A 378 -0.01 -27.44 -20.08
C ARG A 378 0.26 -26.69 -18.78
N TYR A 379 1.35 -27.00 -18.08
CA TYR A 379 1.74 -26.32 -16.86
C TYR A 379 2.14 -24.86 -17.13
N ARG A 380 2.91 -24.63 -18.18
CA ARG A 380 3.38 -23.29 -18.60
C ARG A 380 2.26 -22.45 -19.19
N ASP A 381 1.37 -23.04 -19.96
CA ASP A 381 0.23 -22.38 -20.62
C ASP A 381 -0.85 -21.87 -19.63
N LYS A 382 -0.75 -22.25 -18.35
CA LYS A 382 -1.57 -21.64 -17.31
C LYS A 382 -1.29 -20.12 -17.19
N ILE A 383 -0.07 -19.69 -17.51
CA ILE A 383 0.32 -18.28 -17.52
C ILE A 383 0.09 -17.74 -18.93
N SER A 384 -0.74 -16.69 -19.03
CA SER A 384 -1.03 -16.10 -20.33
C SER A 384 0.15 -15.29 -20.89
N GLY A 385 0.32 -15.29 -22.20
CA GLY A 385 1.31 -14.44 -22.88
C GLY A 385 1.19 -12.95 -22.48
N PRO A 386 -0.03 -12.36 -22.45
CA PRO A 386 -0.19 -10.98 -22.01
C PRO A 386 0.26 -10.68 -20.58
N LEU A 387 0.23 -11.65 -19.67
CA LEU A 387 0.77 -11.46 -18.31
C LEU A 387 2.31 -11.54 -18.34
N LEU A 388 2.88 -12.52 -19.06
CA LEU A 388 4.33 -12.64 -19.25
C LEU A 388 4.93 -11.39 -19.91
N ASP A 389 4.23 -10.81 -20.87
CA ASP A 389 4.64 -9.54 -21.49
C ASP A 389 4.76 -8.38 -20.47
N ARG A 390 4.14 -8.48 -19.29
CA ARG A 390 4.22 -7.45 -18.23
C ARG A 390 5.32 -7.71 -17.21
N ILE A 391 5.98 -8.85 -17.31
CA ILE A 391 7.17 -9.16 -16.50
C ILE A 391 8.40 -8.80 -17.33
N ASP A 392 9.25 -7.93 -16.80
CA ASP A 392 10.36 -7.33 -17.57
C ASP A 392 11.57 -8.25 -17.65
N LEU A 393 11.91 -8.93 -16.54
CA LEU A 393 13.05 -9.83 -16.44
C LEU A 393 12.58 -11.27 -16.16
N HIS A 394 13.08 -12.21 -16.93
CA HIS A 394 12.88 -13.64 -16.74
C HIS A 394 14.23 -14.28 -16.39
N LEU A 395 14.33 -14.86 -15.22
CA LEU A 395 15.59 -15.31 -14.64
C LEU A 395 15.56 -16.78 -14.28
N GLU A 396 16.52 -17.55 -14.77
CA GLU A 396 16.75 -18.91 -14.31
C GLU A 396 17.57 -18.90 -13.02
N VAL A 397 17.04 -19.51 -11.96
CA VAL A 397 17.67 -19.63 -10.65
C VAL A 397 18.25 -21.05 -10.53
N PRO A 398 19.57 -21.24 -10.74
CA PRO A 398 20.18 -22.55 -10.66
C PRO A 398 20.21 -23.03 -9.19
N ALA A 399 20.24 -24.35 -9.01
CA ALA A 399 20.51 -24.93 -7.71
C ALA A 399 21.95 -24.59 -7.26
N VAL A 400 22.10 -24.16 -6.01
CA VAL A 400 23.43 -23.84 -5.45
C VAL A 400 24.20 -25.13 -5.21
N PRO A 401 25.42 -25.29 -5.73
CA PRO A 401 26.28 -26.43 -5.42
C PRO A 401 26.61 -26.49 -3.92
N TYR A 402 26.71 -27.70 -3.36
CA TYR A 402 27.02 -27.90 -1.94
C TYR A 402 28.28 -27.14 -1.48
N ARG A 403 29.30 -27.07 -2.33
CA ARG A 403 30.56 -26.35 -2.04
C ARG A 403 30.33 -24.84 -1.79
N GLU A 404 29.43 -24.23 -2.56
CA GLU A 404 29.09 -22.80 -2.38
C GLU A 404 28.21 -22.59 -1.15
N MET A 405 27.31 -23.55 -0.83
CA MET A 405 26.51 -23.49 0.37
C MET A 405 27.35 -23.63 1.65
N SER A 406 28.40 -24.46 1.61
CA SER A 406 29.30 -24.70 2.75
C SER A 406 30.48 -23.74 2.83
N SER A 407 30.67 -22.86 1.86
CA SER A 407 31.75 -21.87 1.89
C SER A 407 31.57 -20.89 3.04
N ALA A 408 32.68 -20.48 3.67
CA ALA A 408 32.69 -19.46 4.72
C ALA A 408 32.45 -18.05 4.15
N GLU A 409 32.49 -17.88 2.83
CA GLU A 409 32.25 -16.59 2.18
C GLU A 409 30.76 -16.24 2.23
N SER A 410 30.45 -15.14 2.91
CA SER A 410 29.14 -14.52 2.85
C SER A 410 28.93 -13.87 1.49
N GLY A 411 27.67 -13.77 1.07
CA GLY A 411 27.31 -12.94 -0.10
C GLY A 411 27.57 -11.46 0.18
N GLU A 412 27.33 -10.62 -0.81
CA GLU A 412 27.37 -9.17 -0.65
C GLU A 412 26.20 -8.70 0.21
N ASP A 413 26.44 -7.78 1.12
CA ASP A 413 25.43 -7.29 2.06
C ASP A 413 24.37 -6.41 1.38
N SER A 414 23.20 -6.35 2.00
CA SER A 414 22.07 -5.54 1.51
C SER A 414 22.42 -4.04 1.46
N ALA A 415 23.29 -3.54 2.32
CA ALA A 415 23.63 -2.13 2.38
C ALA A 415 24.43 -1.69 1.16
N ALA A 416 25.43 -2.48 0.74
CA ALA A 416 26.23 -2.21 -0.45
C ALA A 416 25.39 -2.22 -1.73
N ILE A 417 24.50 -3.22 -1.89
CA ILE A 417 23.58 -3.30 -3.04
C ILE A 417 22.62 -2.11 -3.03
N ARG A 418 22.05 -1.78 -1.87
CA ARG A 418 21.12 -0.64 -1.70
C ARG A 418 21.74 0.68 -2.10
N GLU A 419 23.02 0.90 -1.80
CA GLU A 419 23.69 2.15 -2.17
C GLU A 419 23.81 2.32 -3.69
N ARG A 420 24.13 1.25 -4.42
CA ARG A 420 24.15 1.27 -5.89
C ARG A 420 22.74 1.51 -6.46
N VAL A 421 21.74 0.83 -5.91
CA VAL A 421 20.32 1.02 -6.26
C VAL A 421 19.91 2.47 -5.99
N ARG A 422 20.28 3.03 -4.84
CA ARG A 422 19.98 4.43 -4.47
C ARG A 422 20.58 5.42 -5.46
N SER A 423 21.83 5.21 -5.84
CA SER A 423 22.52 6.03 -6.85
C SER A 423 21.80 6.00 -8.21
N ALA A 424 21.44 4.80 -8.69
CA ALA A 424 20.71 4.64 -9.96
C ALA A 424 19.31 5.29 -9.89
N ARG A 425 18.58 5.12 -8.77
CA ARG A 425 17.27 5.77 -8.54
C ARG A 425 17.39 7.28 -8.46
N GLY A 426 18.45 7.82 -7.85
CA GLY A 426 18.70 9.26 -7.82
C GLY A 426 18.82 9.86 -9.23
N ARG A 427 19.53 9.17 -10.14
CA ARG A 427 19.61 9.57 -11.57
C ARG A 427 18.23 9.55 -12.25
N GLN A 428 17.40 8.57 -11.95
CA GLN A 428 16.04 8.45 -12.50
C GLN A 428 15.14 9.58 -11.97
N LEU A 429 15.16 9.87 -10.67
CA LEU A 429 14.40 10.97 -10.08
C LEU A 429 14.80 12.33 -10.67
N ALA A 430 16.10 12.58 -10.86
CA ALA A 430 16.58 13.79 -11.53
C ALA A 430 16.10 13.88 -12.99
N ARG A 431 16.10 12.75 -13.73
CA ARG A 431 15.62 12.64 -15.11
C ARG A 431 14.13 12.93 -15.23
N PHE A 432 13.34 12.51 -14.27
CA PHE A 432 11.87 12.62 -14.28
C PHE A 432 11.34 13.83 -13.51
N GLN A 433 12.19 14.82 -13.21
CA GLN A 433 11.72 16.10 -12.66
C GLN A 433 10.66 16.71 -13.57
N GLY A 434 9.49 17.03 -12.99
CA GLY A 434 8.32 17.51 -13.74
C GLY A 434 7.36 16.43 -14.26
N GLU A 435 7.65 15.14 -14.02
CA GLU A 435 6.77 14.01 -14.34
C GLU A 435 6.34 13.29 -13.02
N PRO A 436 5.42 13.84 -12.24
CA PRO A 436 5.17 13.45 -10.84
C PRO A 436 4.71 11.99 -10.67
N ARG A 437 4.25 11.33 -11.75
CA ARG A 437 3.80 9.94 -11.73
C ARG A 437 4.88 8.94 -12.16
N VAL A 438 6.10 9.40 -12.49
CA VAL A 438 7.17 8.53 -12.99
C VAL A 438 8.35 8.59 -12.04
N ARG A 439 8.46 7.59 -11.16
CA ARG A 439 9.54 7.51 -10.16
C ARG A 439 10.67 6.55 -10.58
N CYS A 440 10.48 5.74 -11.65
CA CYS A 440 11.45 4.74 -12.10
C CYS A 440 11.32 4.42 -13.59
N ASN A 441 12.37 3.80 -14.15
CA ASN A 441 12.44 3.50 -15.58
C ASN A 441 11.32 2.56 -16.06
N ALA A 442 10.88 1.60 -15.26
CA ALA A 442 9.80 0.69 -15.63
C ALA A 442 8.49 1.42 -15.96
N ARG A 443 8.27 2.61 -15.36
CA ARG A 443 7.06 3.41 -15.55
C ARG A 443 7.15 4.44 -16.68
N MET A 444 8.26 4.48 -17.43
CA MET A 444 8.40 5.38 -18.59
C MET A 444 7.30 5.13 -19.62
N SER A 445 6.67 6.21 -20.07
CA SER A 445 5.79 6.21 -21.25
C SER A 445 6.61 6.10 -22.55
N PRO A 446 5.97 5.75 -23.67
CA PRO A 446 6.67 5.74 -24.99
C PRO A 446 7.30 7.10 -25.36
N ARG A 447 6.72 8.22 -24.89
CA ARG A 447 7.30 9.57 -25.05
C ARG A 447 8.62 9.71 -24.29
N LEU A 448 8.65 9.24 -23.05
CA LEU A 448 9.85 9.32 -22.19
C LEU A 448 10.93 8.34 -22.65
N LEU A 449 10.56 7.16 -23.16
CA LEU A 449 11.51 6.24 -23.79
C LEU A 449 12.27 6.91 -24.93
N ARG A 450 11.58 7.52 -25.88
CA ARG A 450 12.20 8.24 -27.00
C ARG A 450 13.10 9.40 -26.54
N LYS A 451 12.71 10.08 -25.45
CA LYS A 451 13.47 11.24 -24.93
C LYS A 451 14.75 10.82 -24.19
N HIS A 452 14.71 9.73 -23.41
CA HIS A 452 15.74 9.40 -22.43
C HIS A 452 16.52 8.11 -22.68
N CYS A 453 16.15 7.32 -23.70
CA CYS A 453 16.80 6.05 -24.02
C CYS A 453 17.56 6.14 -25.34
N GLY A 454 18.39 7.18 -25.50
CA GLY A 454 19.30 7.29 -26.65
C GLY A 454 20.33 6.18 -26.61
N MET A 455 20.47 5.44 -27.73
CA MET A 455 21.41 4.34 -27.93
C MET A 455 22.50 4.74 -28.91
N ASP A 456 23.69 4.13 -28.79
CA ASP A 456 24.70 4.19 -29.82
C ASP A 456 24.35 3.25 -31.02
N SER A 457 25.08 3.35 -32.12
CA SER A 457 24.81 2.55 -33.32
C SER A 457 25.00 1.05 -33.09
N GLY A 458 25.95 0.65 -32.23
CA GLY A 458 26.19 -0.74 -31.88
C GLY A 458 25.03 -1.32 -31.06
N ALA A 459 24.54 -0.58 -30.07
CA ALA A 459 23.37 -0.96 -29.26
C ALA A 459 22.10 -1.11 -30.12
N GLN A 460 21.87 -0.16 -31.06
CA GLN A 460 20.75 -0.25 -32.00
C GLN A 460 20.83 -1.49 -32.88
N GLY A 461 21.98 -1.75 -33.47
CA GLY A 461 22.20 -2.92 -34.32
C GLY A 461 22.02 -4.24 -33.57
N LEU A 462 22.51 -4.32 -32.32
CA LEU A 462 22.31 -5.50 -31.46
C LEU A 462 20.84 -5.71 -31.12
N LEU A 463 20.13 -4.64 -30.76
CA LEU A 463 18.71 -4.72 -30.46
C LEU A 463 17.88 -5.17 -31.65
N GLU A 464 18.16 -4.61 -32.84
CA GLU A 464 17.50 -5.01 -34.09
C GLU A 464 17.76 -6.49 -34.42
N ALA A 465 19.01 -6.95 -34.31
CA ALA A 465 19.37 -8.36 -34.51
C ALA A 465 18.63 -9.27 -33.54
N ALA A 466 18.55 -8.90 -32.23
CA ALA A 466 17.84 -9.67 -31.23
C ALA A 466 16.32 -9.71 -31.50
N MET A 467 15.71 -8.59 -31.91
CA MET A 467 14.30 -8.51 -32.28
C MET A 467 13.96 -9.46 -33.42
N ASN A 468 14.79 -9.47 -34.47
CA ASN A 468 14.60 -10.31 -35.65
C ASN A 468 14.84 -11.80 -35.35
N GLN A 469 15.89 -12.12 -34.57
CA GLN A 469 16.26 -13.51 -34.28
C GLN A 469 15.31 -14.21 -33.30
N ILE A 470 14.82 -13.48 -32.30
CA ILE A 470 13.98 -14.02 -31.21
C ILE A 470 12.47 -13.76 -31.48
N GLN A 471 12.15 -12.94 -32.48
CA GLN A 471 10.77 -12.54 -32.85
C GLN A 471 10.02 -11.88 -31.67
N PHE A 472 10.70 -11.00 -30.98
CA PHE A 472 10.09 -10.26 -29.88
C PHE A 472 8.94 -9.35 -30.33
N SER A 473 7.92 -9.20 -29.48
CA SER A 473 6.84 -8.24 -29.69
C SER A 473 7.31 -6.79 -29.50
N ALA A 474 6.57 -5.81 -30.04
CA ALA A 474 6.85 -4.40 -29.79
C ALA A 474 6.84 -4.03 -28.28
N ARG A 475 6.04 -4.74 -27.47
CA ARG A 475 6.06 -4.58 -26.01
C ARG A 475 7.37 -5.07 -25.40
N ALA A 476 7.90 -6.21 -25.88
CA ALA A 476 9.18 -6.73 -25.42
C ALA A 476 10.33 -5.77 -25.78
N HIS A 477 10.29 -5.13 -26.95
CA HIS A 477 11.23 -4.07 -27.32
C HIS A 477 11.28 -2.98 -26.27
N ASP A 478 10.14 -2.38 -25.93
CA ASP A 478 10.08 -1.28 -24.94
C ASP A 478 10.59 -1.72 -23.57
N ARG A 479 10.32 -2.97 -23.17
CA ARG A 479 10.83 -3.56 -21.92
C ARG A 479 12.34 -3.70 -21.92
N ILE A 480 12.91 -4.25 -22.98
CA ILE A 480 14.37 -4.39 -23.13
C ILE A 480 15.03 -3.01 -23.05
N VAL A 481 14.48 -2.00 -23.72
CA VAL A 481 15.02 -0.64 -23.70
C VAL A 481 14.95 -0.02 -22.29
N LYS A 482 13.86 -0.23 -21.55
CA LYS A 482 13.75 0.23 -20.16
C LYS A 482 14.78 -0.44 -19.24
N VAL A 483 14.98 -1.75 -19.40
CA VAL A 483 15.97 -2.52 -18.64
C VAL A 483 17.38 -2.07 -19.01
N ALA A 484 17.71 -1.92 -20.31
CA ALA A 484 19.00 -1.41 -20.77
C ALA A 484 19.30 -0.01 -20.23
N ARG A 485 18.28 0.90 -20.17
CA ARG A 485 18.44 2.20 -19.52
C ARG A 485 18.76 2.08 -18.04
N THR A 486 18.15 1.10 -17.36
CA THR A 486 18.43 0.87 -15.93
C THR A 486 19.84 0.35 -15.69
N ILE A 487 20.32 -0.54 -16.56
CA ILE A 487 21.70 -1.05 -16.50
C ILE A 487 22.70 0.09 -16.74
N ALA A 488 22.43 0.96 -17.72
CA ALA A 488 23.24 2.15 -17.97
C ALA A 488 23.20 3.16 -16.79
N ASP A 489 22.07 3.28 -16.09
CA ASP A 489 21.97 4.10 -14.86
C ASP A 489 22.83 3.51 -13.73
N LEU A 490 22.87 2.18 -13.57
CA LEU A 490 23.75 1.51 -12.62
C LEU A 490 25.23 1.70 -12.98
N ALA A 491 25.57 1.64 -14.29
CA ALA A 491 26.92 1.91 -14.78
C ALA A 491 27.31 3.39 -14.71
N GLY A 492 26.33 4.30 -14.56
CA GLY A 492 26.58 5.74 -14.50
C GLY A 492 26.75 6.42 -15.85
N THR A 493 26.35 5.77 -16.95
CA THR A 493 26.48 6.29 -18.32
C THR A 493 25.21 7.04 -18.75
N GLU A 494 25.40 8.10 -19.55
CA GLU A 494 24.27 8.87 -20.08
C GLU A 494 23.57 8.15 -21.24
N ARG A 495 24.31 7.44 -22.08
CA ARG A 495 23.81 6.70 -23.22
C ARG A 495 23.72 5.21 -22.94
N ILE A 496 22.81 4.56 -23.62
CA ILE A 496 22.73 3.11 -23.62
C ILE A 496 23.74 2.58 -24.62
N GLU A 497 24.69 1.77 -24.16
CA GLU A 497 25.76 1.17 -24.92
C GLU A 497 25.45 -0.30 -25.25
N THR A 498 26.23 -0.90 -26.16
CA THR A 498 26.02 -2.28 -26.63
C THR A 498 25.97 -3.30 -25.49
N GLU A 499 26.82 -3.17 -24.47
CA GLU A 499 26.86 -4.08 -23.33
C GLU A 499 25.57 -4.03 -22.48
N HIS A 500 24.97 -2.84 -22.34
CA HIS A 500 23.72 -2.66 -21.61
C HIS A 500 22.55 -3.36 -22.31
N VAL A 501 22.51 -3.30 -23.64
CA VAL A 501 21.51 -4.00 -24.43
C VAL A 501 21.75 -5.51 -24.40
N ALA A 502 23.01 -5.96 -24.46
CA ALA A 502 23.35 -7.39 -24.41
C ALA A 502 22.88 -8.02 -23.10
N GLU A 503 23.13 -7.36 -21.94
CA GLU A 503 22.65 -7.81 -20.64
C GLU A 503 21.12 -7.80 -20.58
N ALA A 504 20.46 -6.75 -21.07
CA ALA A 504 18.99 -6.64 -21.06
C ALA A 504 18.30 -7.73 -21.90
N VAL A 505 18.86 -8.08 -23.07
CA VAL A 505 18.37 -9.15 -23.95
C VAL A 505 18.49 -10.52 -23.27
N GLN A 506 19.57 -10.77 -22.52
CA GLN A 506 19.74 -12.02 -21.78
C GLN A 506 18.59 -12.27 -20.81
N TYR A 507 18.07 -11.24 -20.14
CA TYR A 507 16.94 -11.37 -19.22
C TYR A 507 15.62 -11.73 -19.90
N ARG A 508 15.57 -11.73 -21.25
CA ARG A 508 14.41 -12.15 -22.05
C ARG A 508 14.69 -13.42 -22.88
N SER A 509 15.86 -14.00 -22.78
CA SER A 509 16.25 -15.20 -23.55
C SER A 509 15.38 -16.43 -23.25
N LEU A 510 14.76 -16.48 -22.06
CA LEU A 510 13.86 -17.54 -21.66
C LEU A 510 12.52 -17.53 -22.43
N ASP A 511 12.11 -16.39 -23.01
CA ASP A 511 10.88 -16.28 -23.80
C ASP A 511 10.86 -17.31 -24.93
N ARG A 512 11.95 -17.45 -25.66
CA ARG A 512 12.09 -18.46 -26.73
C ARG A 512 12.24 -19.87 -26.20
N ARG A 513 12.98 -20.08 -25.10
CA ARG A 513 13.29 -21.44 -24.59
C ARG A 513 12.11 -22.09 -23.87
N ILE A 514 11.17 -21.31 -23.39
CA ILE A 514 10.11 -21.79 -22.53
C ILE A 514 8.73 -21.65 -23.19
N TRP A 515 8.49 -20.59 -23.94
CA TRP A 515 7.19 -20.26 -24.56
C TRP A 515 7.22 -20.12 -26.09
N GLY A 516 8.40 -20.26 -26.75
CA GLY A 516 8.59 -20.22 -28.19
C GLY A 516 8.43 -21.57 -28.89
#